data_e56d7df88410394def2498a6a7379725
#
_entry.id   e56d7df88410394def2498a6a7379725
#
_cell.length_a   1.000
_cell.length_b   1.000
_cell.length_c   1.000
_cell.angle_alpha   90.00
_cell.angle_beta   90.00
_cell.angle_gamma   90.00
#
_symmetry.space_group_name_H-M   'P 1'
#
loop_
_entity.id
_entity.type
_entity.pdbx_description
1 polymer ?
#
loop_
_entity_poly.entity_id
_entity_poly.type
_entity_poly.pdbx_seq_one_letter_code
_entity_poly.pdbx_strand_id
1 'polypeptide(L)'
;MSNIAKAFEHGKAFIPFVTCGDPSLDVTEEIVYAMVEAGADLIELGIPFSDPTAEGPVIQGANIRALAGGVTTDKVFDLVRKLRKKVTIPMVFMTYANVVFSYGSERFISTCKEIGIDGLILPDIPYEEKDEFDGICKQYDVDLISLIAPTSHERISMIANDASGFVYCVSSLGVTGTRTKITTDIGAMVGLVKKAKDIPCAVGFGISTPEQAKQMAEKSDGVIVGSAIVKLCAQYGRDCVPYVRGYVKSMKDAIRGI
;
A
#
# COMPACT_ATOMS: atom_id res chain seq x y z
N MET A 1 -14.61 8.08 -10.83
CA MET A 1 -14.07 6.75 -10.44
C MET A 1 -12.57 6.87 -10.29
N SER A 2 -12.00 6.26 -9.25
CA SER A 2 -10.55 6.23 -9.06
C SER A 2 -9.86 5.43 -10.16
N ASN A 3 -8.56 5.65 -10.34
CA ASN A 3 -7.77 4.92 -11.33
C ASN A 3 -7.31 3.53 -10.84
N ILE A 4 -7.66 3.14 -9.62
CA ILE A 4 -7.15 1.91 -8.97
C ILE A 4 -7.43 0.65 -9.80
N ALA A 5 -8.61 0.57 -10.45
CA ALA A 5 -8.96 -0.56 -11.31
C ALA A 5 -7.91 -0.82 -12.40
N LYS A 6 -7.27 0.22 -12.94
CA LYS A 6 -6.26 0.10 -13.99
C LYS A 6 -5.05 -0.76 -13.57
N ALA A 7 -4.74 -0.81 -12.27
CA ALA A 7 -3.65 -1.64 -11.76
C ALA A 7 -3.88 -3.14 -11.97
N PHE A 8 -5.12 -3.56 -12.15
CA PHE A 8 -5.52 -4.96 -12.25
C PHE A 8 -5.99 -5.37 -13.67
N GLU A 9 -5.96 -4.45 -14.65
CA GLU A 9 -6.46 -4.71 -16.03
C GLU A 9 -5.50 -5.58 -16.86
N HIS A 10 -4.21 -5.57 -16.55
CA HIS A 10 -3.17 -6.20 -17.39
C HIS A 10 -2.53 -7.44 -16.75
N GLY A 11 -3.28 -8.14 -15.90
CA GLY A 11 -2.82 -9.32 -15.17
C GLY A 11 -2.63 -9.04 -13.68
N LYS A 12 -1.74 -9.81 -13.04
CA LYS A 12 -1.52 -9.68 -11.59
C LYS A 12 -0.80 -8.38 -11.24
N ALA A 13 -1.40 -7.59 -10.34
CA ALA A 13 -0.84 -6.32 -9.89
C ALA A 13 0.37 -6.53 -8.96
N PHE A 14 1.46 -5.80 -9.18
CA PHE A 14 2.55 -5.65 -8.23
C PHE A 14 2.48 -4.27 -7.57
N ILE A 15 2.34 -4.25 -6.26
CA ILE A 15 2.10 -3.04 -5.46
C ILE A 15 3.26 -2.86 -4.47
N PRO A 16 4.33 -2.12 -4.82
CA PRO A 16 5.40 -1.81 -3.90
C PRO A 16 5.01 -0.67 -2.94
N PHE A 17 5.41 -0.82 -1.67
CA PHE A 17 5.31 0.20 -0.64
C PHE A 17 6.67 0.86 -0.40
N VAL A 18 6.66 2.16 -0.12
CA VAL A 18 7.82 2.92 0.36
C VAL A 18 7.39 3.94 1.41
N THR A 19 8.21 4.12 2.46
CA THR A 19 8.02 5.21 3.43
C THR A 19 8.55 6.51 2.83
N CYS A 20 7.70 7.53 2.70
CA CYS A 20 8.08 8.82 2.17
C CYS A 20 9.12 9.50 3.06
N GLY A 21 10.26 9.84 2.47
CA GLY A 21 11.37 10.47 3.17
C GLY A 21 12.39 9.50 3.77
N ASP A 22 12.30 8.22 3.49
CA ASP A 22 13.31 7.23 3.83
C ASP A 22 14.09 6.78 2.58
N PRO A 23 15.38 7.12 2.45
CA PRO A 23 16.24 7.88 3.37
C PRO A 23 16.06 9.41 3.28
N SER A 24 15.40 9.93 2.25
CA SER A 24 15.07 11.34 2.05
C SER A 24 14.00 11.50 0.97
N LEU A 25 13.32 12.65 0.87
CA LEU A 25 12.24 12.89 -0.08
C LEU A 25 12.72 12.88 -1.54
N ASP A 26 13.91 13.41 -1.82
CA ASP A 26 14.50 13.39 -3.17
C ASP A 26 14.82 11.96 -3.62
N VAL A 27 15.36 11.13 -2.73
CA VAL A 27 15.60 9.70 -3.01
C VAL A 27 14.27 8.94 -3.13
N THR A 28 13.25 9.26 -2.33
CA THR A 28 11.92 8.66 -2.49
C THR A 28 11.33 8.94 -3.88
N GLU A 29 11.51 10.16 -4.40
CA GLU A 29 11.09 10.51 -5.77
C GLU A 29 11.76 9.60 -6.81
N GLU A 30 13.08 9.40 -6.71
CA GLU A 30 13.84 8.52 -7.60
C GLU A 30 13.43 7.04 -7.45
N ILE A 31 13.19 6.58 -6.22
CA ILE A 31 12.68 5.22 -5.93
C ILE A 31 11.34 4.99 -6.64
N VAL A 32 10.40 5.93 -6.52
CA VAL A 32 9.08 5.78 -7.16
C VAL A 32 9.22 5.69 -8.67
N TYR A 33 10.02 6.54 -9.30
CA TYR A 33 10.28 6.44 -10.74
C TYR A 33 10.90 5.09 -11.12
N ALA A 34 11.87 4.62 -10.35
CA ALA A 34 12.51 3.32 -10.57
C ALA A 34 11.54 2.13 -10.41
N MET A 35 10.61 2.20 -9.44
CA MET A 35 9.56 1.18 -9.25
C MET A 35 8.58 1.15 -10.42
N VAL A 36 8.15 2.32 -10.92
CA VAL A 36 7.28 2.43 -12.10
C VAL A 36 7.97 1.86 -13.34
N GLU A 37 9.23 2.24 -13.62
CA GLU A 37 10.03 1.70 -14.73
C GLU A 37 10.24 0.18 -14.61
N ALA A 38 10.32 -0.36 -13.40
CA ALA A 38 10.45 -1.79 -13.15
C ALA A 38 9.14 -2.57 -13.28
N GLY A 39 8.01 -1.88 -13.51
CA GLY A 39 6.72 -2.50 -13.80
C GLY A 39 5.76 -2.58 -12.60
N ALA A 40 5.88 -1.68 -11.63
CA ALA A 40 4.84 -1.52 -10.61
C ALA A 40 3.52 -1.07 -11.26
N ASP A 41 2.41 -1.61 -10.79
CA ASP A 41 1.06 -1.32 -11.32
C ASP A 41 0.31 -0.30 -10.46
N LEU A 42 0.64 -0.20 -9.17
CA LEU A 42 0.17 0.78 -8.20
C LEU A 42 1.28 1.04 -7.19
N ILE A 43 1.41 2.27 -6.71
CA ILE A 43 2.39 2.62 -5.67
C ILE A 43 1.67 2.91 -4.36
N GLU A 44 2.14 2.28 -3.28
CA GLU A 44 1.70 2.57 -1.92
C GLU A 44 2.75 3.47 -1.23
N LEU A 45 2.33 4.69 -0.89
CA LEU A 45 3.16 5.73 -0.28
C LEU A 45 2.85 5.83 1.22
N GLY A 46 3.77 5.42 2.07
CA GLY A 46 3.66 5.56 3.52
C GLY A 46 3.95 7.00 3.98
N ILE A 47 2.97 7.66 4.61
CA ILE A 47 3.21 8.91 5.32
C ILE A 47 3.78 8.55 6.69
N PRO A 48 5.01 9.00 7.06
CA PRO A 48 5.63 8.59 8.30
C PRO A 48 4.85 9.09 9.52
N PHE A 49 4.75 8.22 10.54
CA PHE A 49 4.08 8.50 11.80
C PHE A 49 4.95 8.07 12.98
N SER A 50 4.90 8.80 14.09
CA SER A 50 5.74 8.56 15.28
C SER A 50 5.28 7.34 16.10
N ASP A 51 3.98 7.01 16.06
CA ASP A 51 3.37 6.03 16.96
C ASP A 51 2.59 4.93 16.20
N PRO A 52 3.22 4.22 15.23
CA PRO A 52 2.55 3.24 14.38
C PRO A 52 2.20 1.98 15.18
N THR A 53 0.92 1.57 15.16
CA THR A 53 0.42 0.40 15.88
C THR A 53 0.38 -0.88 15.04
N ALA A 54 0.35 -0.76 13.71
CA ALA A 54 0.21 -1.90 12.79
C ALA A 54 1.54 -2.28 12.10
N GLU A 55 2.65 -1.61 12.41
CA GLU A 55 3.92 -1.77 11.71
C GLU A 55 4.98 -2.48 12.55
N GLY A 56 5.78 -3.31 11.89
CA GLY A 56 6.93 -3.97 12.49
C GLY A 56 8.19 -3.08 12.45
N PRO A 57 9.30 -3.56 13.07
CA PRO A 57 10.50 -2.76 13.33
C PRO A 57 11.17 -2.19 12.07
N VAL A 58 10.98 -2.83 10.92
CA VAL A 58 11.55 -2.35 9.64
C VAL A 58 10.90 -1.05 9.20
N ILE A 59 9.58 -1.00 9.20
CA ILE A 59 8.82 0.19 8.79
C ILE A 59 8.89 1.26 9.89
N GLN A 60 8.84 0.87 11.18
CA GLN A 60 9.07 1.79 12.30
C GLN A 60 10.43 2.50 12.17
N GLY A 61 11.50 1.76 11.83
CA GLY A 61 12.82 2.36 11.61
C GLY A 61 12.84 3.35 10.43
N ALA A 62 12.08 3.09 9.37
CA ALA A 62 11.92 4.01 8.24
C ALA A 62 11.19 5.29 8.66
N ASN A 63 10.09 5.16 9.43
CA ASN A 63 9.37 6.30 9.98
C ASN A 63 10.28 7.19 10.83
N ILE A 64 11.08 6.58 11.71
CA ILE A 64 12.05 7.32 12.56
C ILE A 64 13.05 8.10 11.69
N ARG A 65 13.63 7.47 10.65
CA ARG A 65 14.58 8.15 9.75
C ARG A 65 13.93 9.29 8.97
N ALA A 66 12.73 9.06 8.43
CA ALA A 66 11.98 10.07 7.69
C ALA A 66 11.62 11.28 8.58
N LEU A 67 11.08 11.03 9.78
CA LEU A 67 10.70 12.07 10.73
C LEU A 67 11.95 12.85 11.24
N ALA A 68 13.06 12.16 11.51
CA ALA A 68 14.33 12.80 11.86
C ALA A 68 14.87 13.68 10.72
N GLY A 69 14.59 13.32 9.47
CA GLY A 69 14.86 14.12 8.27
C GLY A 69 13.91 15.32 8.10
N GLY A 70 12.97 15.54 9.02
CA GLY A 70 12.02 16.65 9.00
C GLY A 70 10.92 16.51 7.98
N VAL A 71 10.51 15.29 7.66
CA VAL A 71 9.35 15.02 6.79
C VAL A 71 8.06 15.41 7.50
N THR A 72 7.18 16.09 6.78
CA THR A 72 5.83 16.46 7.20
C THR A 72 4.82 16.03 6.15
N THR A 73 3.54 15.97 6.50
CA THR A 73 2.45 15.66 5.56
C THR A 73 2.45 16.61 4.35
N ASP A 74 2.66 17.92 4.56
CA ASP A 74 2.73 18.88 3.46
C ASP A 74 3.88 18.58 2.48
N LYS A 75 5.06 18.22 3.01
CA LYS A 75 6.20 17.82 2.17
C LYS A 75 5.94 16.53 1.38
N VAL A 76 5.16 15.59 1.94
CA VAL A 76 4.72 14.39 1.21
C VAL A 76 3.73 14.77 0.12
N PHE A 77 2.80 15.68 0.37
CA PHE A 77 1.91 16.21 -0.67
C PHE A 77 2.68 16.89 -1.81
N ASP A 78 3.71 17.68 -1.48
CA ASP A 78 4.57 18.31 -2.48
C ASP A 78 5.37 17.26 -3.30
N LEU A 79 5.82 16.19 -2.67
CA LEU A 79 6.42 15.05 -3.37
C LEU A 79 5.44 14.44 -4.38
N VAL A 80 4.18 14.19 -3.97
CA VAL A 80 3.16 13.62 -4.88
C VAL A 80 2.87 14.56 -6.06
N ARG A 81 2.77 15.88 -5.84
CA ARG A 81 2.63 16.87 -6.93
C ARG A 81 3.77 16.78 -7.95
N LYS A 82 4.99 16.50 -7.51
CA LYS A 82 6.12 16.27 -8.42
C LYS A 82 6.00 14.95 -9.14
N LEU A 83 5.69 13.85 -8.42
CA LEU A 83 5.54 12.52 -8.98
C LEU A 83 4.47 12.48 -10.07
N ARG A 84 3.31 13.12 -9.87
CA ARG A 84 2.22 13.14 -10.83
C ARG A 84 2.53 13.82 -12.16
N LYS A 85 3.61 14.57 -12.25
CA LYS A 85 4.08 15.10 -13.55
C LYS A 85 4.59 14.01 -14.49
N LYS A 86 4.95 12.82 -13.97
CA LYS A 86 5.53 11.70 -14.74
C LYS A 86 4.85 10.35 -14.47
N VAL A 87 4.30 10.17 -13.27
CA VAL A 87 3.68 8.90 -12.84
C VAL A 87 2.19 8.93 -13.14
N THR A 88 1.75 8.02 -14.00
CA THR A 88 0.34 7.90 -14.45
C THR A 88 -0.40 6.73 -13.81
N ILE A 89 0.33 5.76 -13.24
CA ILE A 89 -0.27 4.63 -12.53
C ILE A 89 -0.91 5.09 -11.22
N PRO A 90 -1.86 4.33 -10.66
CA PRO A 90 -2.50 4.66 -9.39
C PRO A 90 -1.49 4.81 -8.25
N MET A 91 -1.74 5.75 -7.35
CA MET A 91 -1.01 5.93 -6.10
C MET A 91 -1.99 6.00 -4.93
N VAL A 92 -1.69 5.29 -3.87
CA VAL A 92 -2.46 5.34 -2.62
C VAL A 92 -1.58 5.76 -1.46
N PHE A 93 -2.16 6.46 -0.49
CA PHE A 93 -1.49 6.69 0.78
C PHE A 93 -1.77 5.58 1.77
N MET A 94 -0.76 5.22 2.56
CA MET A 94 -0.90 4.47 3.79
C MET A 94 -0.44 5.34 4.96
N THR A 95 -1.33 5.56 5.92
CA THR A 95 -1.04 6.31 7.15
C THR A 95 -2.02 5.93 8.26
N TYR A 96 -1.97 6.62 9.37
CA TYR A 96 -2.82 6.37 10.54
C TYR A 96 -3.94 7.41 10.65
N ALA A 97 -5.08 7.01 11.21
CA ALA A 97 -6.24 7.89 11.39
C ALA A 97 -5.88 9.20 12.10
N ASN A 98 -5.02 9.12 13.12
CA ASN A 98 -4.59 10.30 13.86
C ASN A 98 -3.84 11.33 12.98
N VAL A 99 -3.10 10.90 11.97
CA VAL A 99 -2.42 11.82 11.02
C VAL A 99 -3.47 12.56 10.19
N VAL A 100 -4.47 11.85 9.66
CA VAL A 100 -5.55 12.43 8.87
C VAL A 100 -6.40 13.37 9.71
N PHE A 101 -6.80 12.92 10.90
CA PHE A 101 -7.63 13.68 11.82
C PHE A 101 -6.93 14.96 12.30
N SER A 102 -5.65 14.87 12.69
CA SER A 102 -4.89 16.04 13.16
C SER A 102 -4.62 17.07 12.05
N TYR A 103 -4.53 16.63 10.79
CA TYR A 103 -4.41 17.52 9.63
C TYR A 103 -5.76 18.21 9.30
N GLY A 104 -6.86 17.62 9.74
CA GLY A 104 -8.24 17.92 9.36
C GLY A 104 -8.69 16.99 8.23
N SER A 105 -9.58 16.03 8.54
CA SER A 105 -9.96 14.93 7.65
C SER A 105 -10.42 15.41 6.28
N GLU A 106 -11.29 16.41 6.22
CA GLU A 106 -11.76 16.98 4.95
C GLU A 106 -10.63 17.65 4.15
N ARG A 107 -9.78 18.45 4.82
CA ARG A 107 -8.63 19.10 4.20
C ARG A 107 -7.63 18.07 3.67
N PHE A 108 -7.34 17.01 4.43
CA PHE A 108 -6.43 15.96 4.01
C PHE A 108 -6.94 15.24 2.76
N ILE A 109 -8.21 14.78 2.80
CA ILE A 109 -8.80 13.97 1.73
C ILE A 109 -9.06 14.82 0.46
N SER A 110 -9.51 16.06 0.60
CA SER A 110 -9.64 16.97 -0.55
C SER A 110 -8.28 17.27 -1.20
N THR A 111 -7.22 17.43 -0.40
CA THR A 111 -5.86 17.57 -0.93
C THR A 111 -5.39 16.30 -1.62
N CYS A 112 -5.71 15.10 -1.11
CA CYS A 112 -5.43 13.84 -1.80
C CYS A 112 -6.02 13.83 -3.21
N LYS A 113 -7.28 14.24 -3.36
CA LYS A 113 -7.92 14.36 -4.68
C LYS A 113 -7.22 15.36 -5.58
N GLU A 114 -6.93 16.56 -5.05
CA GLU A 114 -6.26 17.64 -5.81
C GLU A 114 -4.92 17.19 -6.38
N ILE A 115 -4.09 16.51 -5.58
CA ILE A 115 -2.76 16.05 -5.98
C ILE A 115 -2.77 14.72 -6.75
N GLY A 116 -3.94 14.09 -6.89
CA GLY A 116 -4.13 12.86 -7.66
C GLY A 116 -3.80 11.57 -6.91
N ILE A 117 -3.97 11.52 -5.61
CA ILE A 117 -3.99 10.27 -4.84
C ILE A 117 -5.34 9.57 -5.07
N ASP A 118 -5.30 8.31 -5.39
CA ASP A 118 -6.47 7.51 -5.79
C ASP A 118 -7.13 6.78 -4.63
N GLY A 119 -6.41 6.55 -3.53
CA GLY A 119 -6.94 5.85 -2.36
C GLY A 119 -6.17 6.11 -1.08
N LEU A 120 -6.80 5.74 0.04
CA LEU A 120 -6.29 5.88 1.39
C LEU A 120 -6.40 4.55 2.15
N ILE A 121 -5.33 4.13 2.80
CA ILE A 121 -5.25 2.96 3.67
C ILE A 121 -5.02 3.43 5.09
N LEU A 122 -5.94 3.10 6.01
CA LEU A 122 -5.88 3.40 7.44
C LEU A 122 -5.90 2.08 8.22
N PRO A 123 -4.74 1.50 8.58
CA PRO A 123 -4.68 0.16 9.16
C PRO A 123 -5.18 0.08 10.61
N ASP A 124 -5.35 1.21 11.27
CA ASP A 124 -5.81 1.35 12.65
C ASP A 124 -7.32 1.60 12.78
N ILE A 125 -8.04 1.76 11.66
CA ILE A 125 -9.49 1.97 11.68
C ILE A 125 -10.20 0.63 11.51
N PRO A 126 -10.96 0.17 12.52
CA PRO A 126 -11.84 -0.98 12.37
C PRO A 126 -13.02 -0.66 11.46
N TYR A 127 -13.61 -1.70 10.89
CA TYR A 127 -14.76 -1.56 9.97
C TYR A 127 -15.91 -0.72 10.57
N GLU A 128 -16.15 -0.86 11.85
CA GLU A 128 -17.23 -0.19 12.59
C GLU A 128 -17.03 1.33 12.73
N GLU A 129 -15.80 1.81 12.57
CA GLU A 129 -15.45 3.24 12.69
C GLU A 129 -15.10 3.89 11.36
N LYS A 130 -15.15 3.13 10.26
CA LYS A 130 -14.75 3.63 8.92
C LYS A 130 -15.58 4.84 8.45
N ASP A 131 -16.83 4.95 8.91
CA ASP A 131 -17.77 6.00 8.47
C ASP A 131 -17.27 7.42 8.79
N GLU A 132 -16.34 7.58 9.74
CA GLU A 132 -15.67 8.85 10.02
C GLU A 132 -14.88 9.40 8.82
N PHE A 133 -14.39 8.50 7.95
CA PHE A 133 -13.59 8.85 6.77
C PHE A 133 -14.28 8.53 5.46
N ASP A 134 -15.08 7.46 5.40
CA ASP A 134 -15.66 6.89 4.18
C ASP A 134 -16.59 7.90 3.46
N GLY A 135 -17.40 8.63 4.22
CA GLY A 135 -18.27 9.67 3.67
C GLY A 135 -17.48 10.78 2.97
N ILE A 136 -16.39 11.24 3.59
CA ILE A 136 -15.51 12.27 3.01
C ILE A 136 -14.75 11.71 1.81
N CYS A 137 -14.22 10.48 1.91
CA CYS A 137 -13.53 9.81 0.81
C CYS A 137 -14.42 9.70 -0.43
N LYS A 138 -15.68 9.28 -0.27
CA LYS A 138 -16.68 9.22 -1.35
C LYS A 138 -16.97 10.58 -1.97
N GLN A 139 -17.08 11.64 -1.15
CA GLN A 139 -17.32 13.01 -1.62
C GLN A 139 -16.21 13.49 -2.56
N TYR A 140 -14.96 13.11 -2.30
CA TYR A 140 -13.80 13.54 -3.09
C TYR A 140 -13.29 12.47 -4.07
N ASP A 141 -14.03 11.36 -4.32
CA ASP A 141 -13.59 10.27 -5.20
C ASP A 141 -12.18 9.73 -4.84
N VAL A 142 -11.91 9.52 -3.56
CA VAL A 142 -10.74 8.82 -3.03
C VAL A 142 -11.22 7.51 -2.43
N ASP A 143 -10.69 6.36 -2.87
CA ASP A 143 -11.13 5.08 -2.32
C ASP A 143 -10.56 4.85 -0.90
N LEU A 144 -11.41 4.59 0.09
CA LEU A 144 -10.98 4.09 1.38
C LEU A 144 -10.79 2.56 1.26
N ILE A 145 -9.52 2.14 1.20
CA ILE A 145 -9.17 0.74 0.96
C ILE A 145 -9.41 -0.10 2.21
N SER A 146 -10.25 -1.11 2.08
CA SER A 146 -10.58 -2.01 3.19
C SER A 146 -9.51 -3.08 3.38
N LEU A 147 -9.11 -3.30 4.65
CA LEU A 147 -8.22 -4.38 5.04
C LEU A 147 -9.04 -5.57 5.56
N ILE A 148 -8.69 -6.77 5.09
CA ILE A 148 -9.26 -8.03 5.58
C ILE A 148 -8.14 -8.90 6.10
N ALA A 149 -8.23 -9.25 7.39
CA ALA A 149 -7.36 -10.21 8.07
C ALA A 149 -8.07 -11.57 8.20
N PRO A 150 -7.35 -12.68 8.48
CA PRO A 150 -7.97 -13.96 8.77
C PRO A 150 -8.94 -13.84 9.97
N THR A 151 -10.23 -13.95 9.72
CA THR A 151 -11.32 -13.78 10.70
C THR A 151 -12.56 -14.58 10.26
N SER A 152 -13.74 -14.33 10.85
CA SER A 152 -14.97 -15.04 10.48
C SER A 152 -15.43 -14.76 9.05
N HIS A 153 -16.09 -15.73 8.42
CA HIS A 153 -16.64 -15.61 7.06
C HIS A 153 -17.63 -14.45 6.95
N GLU A 154 -18.47 -14.26 7.96
CA GLU A 154 -19.48 -13.18 8.01
C GLU A 154 -18.81 -11.81 7.98
N ARG A 155 -17.74 -11.62 8.79
CA ARG A 155 -17.00 -10.37 8.84
C ARG A 155 -16.28 -10.08 7.52
N ILE A 156 -15.68 -11.08 6.88
CA ILE A 156 -15.06 -10.94 5.57
C ILE A 156 -16.10 -10.48 4.53
N SER A 157 -17.25 -11.12 4.48
CA SER A 157 -18.31 -10.78 3.53
C SER A 157 -18.89 -9.38 3.76
N MET A 158 -19.07 -8.99 5.02
CA MET A 158 -19.55 -7.66 5.40
C MET A 158 -18.58 -6.57 4.92
N ILE A 159 -17.28 -6.71 5.22
CA ILE A 159 -16.26 -5.74 4.80
C ILE A 159 -16.15 -5.69 3.27
N ALA A 160 -16.18 -6.84 2.60
CA ALA A 160 -16.04 -6.93 1.15
C ALA A 160 -17.19 -6.23 0.41
N ASN A 161 -18.43 -6.37 0.86
CA ASN A 161 -19.60 -5.74 0.24
C ASN A 161 -19.48 -4.21 0.19
N ASP A 162 -18.87 -3.62 1.20
CA ASP A 162 -18.69 -2.18 1.33
C ASP A 162 -17.35 -1.65 0.74
N ALA A 163 -16.43 -2.54 0.37
CA ALA A 163 -15.11 -2.16 -0.09
C ALA A 163 -15.13 -1.40 -1.42
N SER A 164 -14.18 -0.50 -1.62
CA SER A 164 -13.93 0.22 -2.87
C SER A 164 -12.47 0.08 -3.30
N GLY A 165 -12.17 0.37 -4.58
CA GLY A 165 -10.85 0.25 -5.16
C GLY A 165 -10.38 -1.20 -5.25
N PHE A 166 -9.79 -1.72 -4.18
CA PHE A 166 -9.41 -3.13 -4.01
C PHE A 166 -9.51 -3.54 -2.53
N VAL A 167 -9.45 -4.83 -2.26
CA VAL A 167 -9.38 -5.36 -0.89
C VAL A 167 -7.93 -5.72 -0.57
N TYR A 168 -7.39 -5.14 0.49
CA TYR A 168 -6.08 -5.47 1.04
C TYR A 168 -6.20 -6.71 1.93
N CYS A 169 -5.79 -7.87 1.42
CA CYS A 169 -5.81 -9.13 2.16
C CYS A 169 -4.52 -9.27 2.97
N VAL A 170 -4.64 -9.20 4.29
CA VAL A 170 -3.51 -9.37 5.22
C VAL A 170 -3.24 -10.85 5.42
N SER A 171 -2.04 -11.33 5.08
CA SER A 171 -1.71 -12.76 5.13
C SER A 171 -1.52 -13.34 6.53
N SER A 172 -1.52 -12.50 7.56
CA SER A 172 -1.35 -12.95 8.95
C SER A 172 -1.87 -11.93 9.95
N LEU A 173 -2.28 -12.38 11.11
CA LEU A 173 -2.53 -11.52 12.27
C LEU A 173 -1.18 -11.03 12.85
N GLY A 174 -1.08 -9.75 13.16
CA GLY A 174 0.10 -9.09 13.73
C GLY A 174 0.66 -7.97 12.87
N VAL A 175 1.91 -7.57 13.15
CA VAL A 175 2.57 -6.43 12.49
C VAL A 175 3.28 -6.81 11.20
N THR A 176 3.60 -5.81 10.36
CA THR A 176 4.36 -5.97 9.11
C THR A 176 5.75 -6.57 9.33
N GLY A 177 6.28 -7.26 8.33
CA GLY A 177 7.63 -7.86 8.38
C GLY A 177 7.80 -8.94 7.32
N THR A 178 9.07 -9.34 7.07
CA THR A 178 9.36 -10.47 6.18
C THR A 178 9.17 -11.78 6.93
N ARG A 179 8.55 -12.79 6.29
CA ARG A 179 8.27 -14.10 6.88
C ARG A 179 8.80 -15.22 6.01
N THR A 180 9.25 -16.29 6.63
CA THR A 180 9.71 -17.48 5.92
C THR A 180 8.56 -18.40 5.50
N LYS A 181 7.41 -18.34 6.20
CA LYS A 181 6.23 -19.16 5.91
C LYS A 181 4.96 -18.38 6.16
N ILE A 182 4.04 -18.41 5.19
CA ILE A 182 2.67 -17.87 5.30
C ILE A 182 1.75 -19.07 5.53
N THR A 183 1.08 -19.11 6.68
CA THR A 183 0.24 -20.25 7.10
C THR A 183 -1.24 -20.03 6.84
N THR A 184 -1.66 -18.80 6.54
CA THR A 184 -3.06 -18.43 6.25
C THR A 184 -3.49 -19.03 4.91
N ASP A 185 -4.68 -19.58 4.84
CA ASP A 185 -5.31 -19.97 3.58
C ASP A 185 -5.84 -18.72 2.84
N ILE A 186 -4.93 -18.13 2.07
CA ILE A 186 -5.22 -16.94 1.26
C ILE A 186 -6.28 -17.23 0.21
N GLY A 187 -6.24 -18.42 -0.41
CA GLY A 187 -7.21 -18.80 -1.44
C GLY A 187 -8.64 -18.83 -0.92
N ALA A 188 -8.83 -19.39 0.28
CA ALA A 188 -10.14 -19.40 0.93
C ALA A 188 -10.62 -17.98 1.27
N MET A 189 -9.73 -17.12 1.80
CA MET A 189 -10.06 -15.73 2.14
C MET A 189 -10.44 -14.91 0.90
N VAL A 190 -9.65 -14.95 -0.15
CA VAL A 190 -9.95 -14.28 -1.43
C VAL A 190 -11.24 -14.83 -2.02
N GLY A 191 -11.47 -16.16 -1.98
CA GLY A 191 -12.71 -16.78 -2.43
C GLY A 191 -13.98 -16.27 -1.70
N LEU A 192 -13.88 -15.97 -0.40
CA LEU A 192 -14.97 -15.35 0.36
C LEU A 192 -15.24 -13.91 -0.08
N VAL A 193 -14.18 -13.11 -0.29
CA VAL A 193 -14.31 -11.74 -0.82
C VAL A 193 -15.00 -11.77 -2.18
N LYS A 194 -14.51 -12.60 -3.12
CA LYS A 194 -15.05 -12.70 -4.49
C LYS A 194 -16.49 -13.19 -4.53
N LYS A 195 -16.93 -14.00 -3.55
CA LYS A 195 -18.35 -14.42 -3.43
C LYS A 195 -19.25 -13.26 -2.99
N ALA A 196 -18.73 -12.35 -2.16
CA ALA A 196 -19.48 -11.20 -1.66
C ALA A 196 -19.52 -10.05 -2.69
N LYS A 197 -18.38 -9.76 -3.32
CA LYS A 197 -18.23 -8.67 -4.29
C LYS A 197 -17.18 -9.00 -5.34
N ASP A 198 -17.45 -8.68 -6.60
CA ASP A 198 -16.45 -8.71 -7.66
C ASP A 198 -15.54 -7.48 -7.57
N ILE A 199 -14.53 -7.58 -6.72
CA ILE A 199 -13.53 -6.53 -6.45
C ILE A 199 -12.14 -7.14 -6.43
N PRO A 200 -11.10 -6.47 -6.97
CA PRO A 200 -9.74 -6.99 -6.90
C PRO A 200 -9.26 -7.21 -5.45
N CYS A 201 -8.47 -8.27 -5.25
CA CYS A 201 -7.85 -8.62 -3.97
C CYS A 201 -6.33 -8.61 -4.13
N ALA A 202 -5.62 -7.80 -3.34
CA ALA A 202 -4.17 -7.82 -3.28
C ALA A 202 -3.69 -8.32 -1.92
N VAL A 203 -2.71 -9.23 -1.92
CA VAL A 203 -2.20 -9.86 -0.70
C VAL A 203 -0.92 -9.16 -0.24
N GLY A 204 -0.90 -8.74 1.00
CA GLY A 204 0.26 -8.14 1.66
C GLY A 204 0.69 -8.90 2.91
N PHE A 205 1.80 -8.45 3.51
CA PHE A 205 2.47 -8.98 4.68
C PHE A 205 3.30 -10.26 4.44
N GLY A 206 4.60 -10.14 4.72
CA GLY A 206 5.53 -11.25 4.75
C GLY A 206 6.12 -11.67 3.42
N ILE A 207 5.63 -11.13 2.29
CA ILE A 207 6.16 -11.43 0.96
C ILE A 207 7.49 -10.72 0.78
N SER A 208 8.53 -11.48 0.40
CA SER A 208 9.89 -10.94 0.27
C SER A 208 10.71 -11.59 -0.85
N THR A 209 10.25 -12.67 -1.46
CA THR A 209 10.92 -13.33 -2.57
C THR A 209 10.01 -13.48 -3.79
N PRO A 210 10.60 -13.60 -5.01
CA PRO A 210 9.84 -13.84 -6.23
C PRO A 210 8.94 -15.08 -6.17
N GLU A 211 9.42 -16.16 -5.53
CA GLU A 211 8.66 -17.40 -5.35
C GLU A 211 7.42 -17.19 -4.46
N GLN A 212 7.58 -16.43 -3.37
CA GLN A 212 6.45 -16.07 -2.50
C GLN A 212 5.46 -15.18 -3.25
N ALA A 213 5.94 -14.19 -4.01
CA ALA A 213 5.09 -13.32 -4.83
C ALA A 213 4.27 -14.16 -5.83
N LYS A 214 4.91 -15.11 -6.53
CA LYS A 214 4.23 -16.02 -7.45
C LYS A 214 3.13 -16.82 -6.75
N GLN A 215 3.44 -17.48 -5.64
CA GLN A 215 2.50 -18.29 -4.88
C GLN A 215 1.28 -17.50 -4.40
N MET A 216 1.46 -16.24 -4.02
CA MET A 216 0.36 -15.37 -3.59
C MET A 216 -0.45 -14.85 -4.79
N ALA A 217 0.21 -14.48 -5.88
CA ALA A 217 -0.44 -14.03 -7.11
C ALA A 217 -1.32 -15.11 -7.76
N GLU A 218 -0.96 -16.40 -7.65
CA GLU A 218 -1.79 -17.51 -8.12
C GLU A 218 -3.15 -17.56 -7.40
N LYS A 219 -3.26 -16.99 -6.19
CA LYS A 219 -4.44 -17.03 -5.33
C LYS A 219 -5.16 -15.69 -5.18
N SER A 220 -4.64 -14.62 -5.81
CA SER A 220 -5.16 -13.27 -5.69
C SER A 220 -5.01 -12.49 -7.00
N ASP A 221 -5.48 -11.25 -7.04
CA ASP A 221 -5.35 -10.37 -8.21
C ASP A 221 -4.05 -9.53 -8.14
N GLY A 222 -3.35 -9.52 -7.01
CA GLY A 222 -2.10 -8.78 -6.86
C GLY A 222 -1.38 -9.07 -5.56
N VAL A 223 -0.14 -8.59 -5.48
CA VAL A 223 0.73 -8.73 -4.31
C VAL A 223 1.30 -7.38 -3.88
N ILE A 224 1.37 -7.18 -2.56
CA ILE A 224 1.87 -5.95 -1.93
C ILE A 224 3.16 -6.28 -1.19
N VAL A 225 4.21 -5.50 -1.43
CA VAL A 225 5.53 -5.72 -0.85
C VAL A 225 6.10 -4.43 -0.28
N GLY A 226 6.29 -4.39 1.02
CA GLY A 226 6.82 -3.21 1.74
C GLY A 226 8.16 -3.48 2.40
N SER A 227 8.17 -4.25 3.48
CA SER A 227 9.34 -4.42 4.36
C SER A 227 10.64 -4.82 3.65
N ALA A 228 10.55 -5.59 2.56
CA ALA A 228 11.73 -5.97 1.79
C ALA A 228 12.35 -4.78 1.06
N ILE A 229 11.52 -3.90 0.48
CA ILE A 229 11.96 -2.67 -0.20
C ILE A 229 12.54 -1.69 0.82
N VAL A 230 11.85 -1.48 1.94
CA VAL A 230 12.31 -0.59 3.02
C VAL A 230 13.64 -1.07 3.63
N LYS A 231 13.89 -2.39 3.71
CA LYS A 231 15.21 -2.93 4.09
C LYS A 231 16.31 -2.52 3.12
N LEU A 232 16.05 -2.52 1.82
CA LEU A 232 17.03 -2.06 0.82
C LEU A 232 17.32 -0.57 1.00
N CYS A 233 16.29 0.24 1.25
CA CYS A 233 16.48 1.66 1.55
C CYS A 233 17.36 1.86 2.80
N ALA A 234 17.10 1.12 3.88
CA ALA A 234 17.90 1.18 5.10
C ALA A 234 19.35 0.70 4.89
N GLN A 235 19.55 -0.33 4.06
CA GLN A 235 20.88 -0.93 3.83
C GLN A 235 21.78 -0.06 2.96
N TYR A 236 21.22 0.55 1.91
CA TYR A 236 22.00 1.26 0.88
C TYR A 236 21.84 2.79 0.98
N GLY A 237 20.98 3.28 1.87
CA GLY A 237 20.78 4.72 2.07
C GLY A 237 20.48 5.44 0.76
N ARG A 238 21.22 6.49 0.45
CA ARG A 238 21.01 7.28 -0.77
C ARG A 238 21.29 6.53 -2.08
N ASP A 239 22.04 5.44 -2.03
CA ASP A 239 22.40 4.62 -3.18
C ASP A 239 21.42 3.46 -3.43
N CYS A 240 20.26 3.42 -2.75
CA CYS A 240 19.31 2.30 -2.77
C CYS A 240 18.56 2.13 -4.11
N VAL A 241 18.43 3.17 -4.93
CA VAL A 241 17.58 3.19 -6.12
C VAL A 241 17.81 2.02 -7.09
N PRO A 242 19.07 1.70 -7.53
CA PRO A 242 19.31 0.58 -8.43
C PRO A 242 18.94 -0.78 -7.80
N TYR A 243 19.13 -0.95 -6.50
CA TYR A 243 18.77 -2.17 -5.78
C TYR A 243 17.26 -2.35 -5.67
N VAL A 244 16.52 -1.27 -5.37
CA VAL A 244 15.06 -1.29 -5.36
C VAL A 244 14.52 -1.59 -6.75
N ARG A 245 15.05 -0.95 -7.81
CA ARG A 245 14.65 -1.23 -9.21
C ARG A 245 14.83 -2.70 -9.55
N GLY A 246 16.00 -3.27 -9.29
CA GLY A 246 16.31 -4.68 -9.57
C GLY A 246 15.39 -5.63 -8.81
N TYR A 247 15.13 -5.34 -7.55
CA TYR A 247 14.23 -6.12 -6.71
C TYR A 247 12.79 -6.07 -7.24
N VAL A 248 12.23 -4.88 -7.46
CA VAL A 248 10.86 -4.70 -7.99
C VAL A 248 10.71 -5.41 -9.33
N LYS A 249 11.71 -5.28 -10.23
CA LYS A 249 11.70 -5.99 -11.51
C LYS A 249 11.63 -7.51 -11.32
N SER A 250 12.44 -8.08 -10.43
CA SER A 250 12.44 -9.53 -10.18
C SER A 250 11.11 -10.03 -9.63
N MET A 251 10.48 -9.25 -8.75
CA MET A 251 9.17 -9.56 -8.18
C MET A 251 8.06 -9.49 -9.21
N LYS A 252 8.03 -8.42 -10.05
CA LYS A 252 7.04 -8.27 -11.12
C LYS A 252 7.21 -9.35 -12.19
N ASP A 253 8.44 -9.66 -12.59
CA ASP A 253 8.70 -10.71 -13.59
C ASP A 253 8.20 -12.08 -13.11
N ALA A 254 8.28 -12.38 -11.81
CA ALA A 254 7.80 -13.64 -11.23
C ALA A 254 6.28 -13.83 -11.26
N ILE A 255 5.52 -12.73 -11.34
CA ILE A 255 4.04 -12.76 -11.39
C ILE A 255 3.49 -12.44 -12.78
N ARG A 256 4.36 -12.18 -13.76
CA ARG A 256 3.95 -11.88 -15.13
C ARG A 256 3.50 -13.16 -15.84
N GLY A 257 2.29 -13.13 -16.41
CA GLY A 257 1.74 -14.25 -17.18
C GLY A 257 1.08 -15.35 -16.35
N ILE A 258 0.75 -15.01 -15.08
CA ILE A 258 -0.07 -15.88 -14.23
C ILE A 258 -1.55 -15.54 -14.43
#